data_64619c7e06a3824ad978ac2b0f5b4b7a
#
_entry.id   64619c7e06a3824ad978ac2b0f5b4b7a
#
_cell.length_a   1.000
_cell.length_b   1.000
_cell.length_c   1.000
_cell.angle_alpha   90.00
_cell.angle_beta   90.00
_cell.angle_gamma   90.00
#
_symmetry.space_group_name_H-M   'P 1'
#
loop_
_entity.id
_entity.type
_entity.pdbx_description
1 polymer ?
#
loop_
_entity_poly.entity_id
_entity_poly.type
_entity_poly.pdbx_seq_one_letter_code
_entity_poly.pdbx_strand_id
1 'polypeptide(L)'
;MNKYNSTLFTLIFFWGLANINAQRISEQFKAHWFDGRAEISSYILSQSRYGENREGTAVMIYVTEDFLKKEQVKANQKSKETLPVLKLNRTKKFLTGIYPYSIMSSSFSQLRSPQAVIKNSASIQEWCGQSYLQMNHKEAGFNIISHSYFEGEADENFTIENNLTEDELWNLIRLKPHLLPQGKLKLIPSLESSRMNHKKIVAYPANASVEVNEKYTIYTIAYPLLKRYLSIKFLTAFPHTIEGWVEQTVKNGKESTSTAKRIHTERRRYWNENNNASEKLRIPFKLD
;
A
#
# COMPACT_ATOMS: atom_id res chain seq x y z
N MET A 1 26.31 -29.49 69.21
CA MET A 1 27.14 -28.64 68.34
C MET A 1 26.81 -29.00 66.88
N ASN A 2 25.89 -28.32 66.28
CA ASN A 2 25.52 -28.50 64.87
C ASN A 2 25.87 -27.21 64.12
N LYS A 3 26.84 -27.37 63.21
CA LYS A 3 27.24 -26.28 62.30
C LYS A 3 26.31 -26.34 61.04
N TYR A 4 25.49 -25.27 60.80
CA TYR A 4 24.78 -25.06 59.57
C TYR A 4 25.71 -24.33 58.60
N ASN A 5 26.04 -25.00 57.48
CA ASN A 5 26.66 -24.34 56.33
C ASN A 5 25.56 -23.70 55.46
N SER A 6 25.59 -22.37 55.39
CA SER A 6 24.72 -21.59 54.50
C SER A 6 25.42 -21.42 53.15
N THR A 7 24.93 -22.10 52.11
CA THR A 7 25.39 -21.94 50.74
C THR A 7 24.61 -20.82 50.09
N LEU A 8 25.28 -19.71 49.86
CA LEU A 8 24.71 -18.52 49.18
C LEU A 8 24.66 -18.80 47.65
N PHE A 9 23.46 -18.99 47.12
CA PHE A 9 23.23 -19.11 45.67
C PHE A 9 23.15 -17.71 45.06
N THR A 10 24.21 -17.28 44.37
CA THR A 10 24.21 -16.03 43.61
C THR A 10 23.51 -16.25 42.26
N LEU A 11 22.29 -15.77 42.15
CA LEU A 11 21.55 -15.70 40.85
C LEU A 11 22.17 -14.62 39.97
N ILE A 12 22.92 -15.03 38.96
CA ILE A 12 23.41 -14.13 37.91
C ILE A 12 22.25 -13.91 36.91
N PHE A 13 21.65 -12.74 36.99
CA PHE A 13 20.64 -12.28 36.02
C PHE A 13 21.36 -11.84 34.75
N PHE A 14 21.38 -12.71 33.72
CA PHE A 14 21.80 -12.33 32.38
C PHE A 14 20.74 -11.41 31.78
N TRP A 15 20.95 -10.13 31.84
CA TRP A 15 20.22 -9.17 31.01
C TRP A 15 20.73 -9.32 29.58
N GLY A 16 19.97 -10.08 28.79
CA GLY A 16 20.13 -10.12 27.34
C GLY A 16 19.83 -8.74 26.78
N LEU A 17 20.85 -7.98 26.44
CA LEU A 17 20.74 -6.78 25.62
C LEU A 17 20.18 -7.21 24.26
N ALA A 18 18.87 -7.06 24.06
CA ALA A 18 18.27 -7.13 22.75
C ALA A 18 18.87 -5.98 21.92
N ASN A 19 19.87 -6.32 21.09
CA ASN A 19 20.39 -5.43 20.07
C ASN A 19 19.25 -5.13 19.11
N ILE A 20 18.56 -3.99 19.29
CA ILE A 20 17.71 -3.38 18.30
C ILE A 20 18.65 -2.91 17.19
N ASN A 21 19.03 -3.84 16.32
CA ASN A 21 19.68 -3.52 15.06
C ASN A 21 18.68 -2.72 14.22
N ALA A 22 18.77 -1.40 14.31
CA ALA A 22 18.20 -0.52 13.31
C ALA A 22 18.84 -0.92 11.97
N GLN A 23 18.12 -1.72 11.19
CA GLN A 23 18.61 -2.32 9.95
C GLN A 23 19.14 -1.20 9.05
N ARG A 24 20.45 -1.16 8.83
CA ARG A 24 21.09 -0.17 7.96
C ARG A 24 20.48 -0.30 6.56
N ILE A 25 19.97 0.81 6.05
CA ILE A 25 19.49 0.90 4.68
C ILE A 25 20.70 0.64 3.76
N SER A 26 20.60 -0.35 2.85
CA SER A 26 21.69 -0.71 1.94
C SER A 26 22.05 0.45 1.01
N GLU A 27 23.29 0.49 0.53
CA GLU A 27 23.73 1.51 -0.45
C GLU A 27 22.94 1.40 -1.76
N GLN A 28 22.61 0.19 -2.21
CA GLN A 28 21.75 -0.04 -3.37
C GLN A 28 20.35 0.57 -3.18
N PHE A 29 19.77 0.42 -1.98
CA PHE A 29 18.49 1.03 -1.63
C PHE A 29 18.58 2.56 -1.68
N LYS A 30 19.64 3.14 -1.10
CA LYS A 30 19.85 4.59 -1.11
C LYS A 30 20.02 5.12 -2.53
N ALA A 31 20.85 4.49 -3.34
CA ALA A 31 21.09 4.85 -4.72
C ALA A 31 19.81 4.84 -5.57
N HIS A 32 18.86 3.94 -5.24
CA HIS A 32 17.60 3.85 -5.95
C HIS A 32 16.56 4.83 -5.41
N TRP A 33 16.33 4.88 -4.09
CA TRP A 33 15.20 5.62 -3.52
C TRP A 33 15.51 7.06 -3.10
N PHE A 34 16.79 7.44 -2.98
CA PHE A 34 17.18 8.80 -2.55
C PHE A 34 17.92 9.59 -3.64
N ASP A 35 17.77 9.22 -4.90
CA ASP A 35 18.36 9.95 -6.03
C ASP A 35 17.52 11.15 -6.51
N GLY A 36 16.44 11.44 -5.81
CA GLY A 36 15.54 12.55 -6.13
C GLY A 36 14.69 12.33 -7.38
N ARG A 37 14.39 11.07 -7.74
CA ARG A 37 13.50 10.71 -8.84
C ARG A 37 12.35 9.83 -8.34
N ALA A 38 11.18 9.96 -8.95
CA ALA A 38 10.09 9.00 -8.78
C ALA A 38 10.27 7.82 -9.74
N GLU A 39 9.87 6.63 -9.32
CA GLU A 39 9.62 5.51 -10.22
C GLU A 39 8.16 5.55 -10.66
N ILE A 40 7.93 5.59 -11.97
CA ILE A 40 6.61 5.60 -12.59
C ILE A 40 6.45 4.32 -13.39
N SER A 41 5.42 3.56 -13.08
CA SER A 41 5.06 2.34 -13.83
C SER A 41 3.64 2.46 -14.35
N SER A 42 3.44 2.17 -15.63
CA SER A 42 2.12 2.10 -16.25
C SER A 42 1.69 0.66 -16.52
N TYR A 43 0.38 0.44 -16.51
CA TYR A 43 -0.23 -0.87 -16.64
C TYR A 43 -1.43 -0.81 -17.59
N ILE A 44 -1.59 -1.84 -18.44
CA ILE A 44 -2.88 -2.13 -19.05
C ILE A 44 -3.77 -2.67 -17.95
N LEU A 45 -4.93 -2.06 -17.79
CA LEU A 45 -5.93 -2.42 -16.79
C LEU A 45 -7.14 -3.05 -17.49
N SER A 46 -7.61 -4.18 -16.96
CA SER A 46 -8.93 -4.72 -17.22
C SER A 46 -9.70 -4.71 -15.91
N GLN A 47 -10.54 -3.71 -15.69
CA GLN A 47 -11.28 -3.52 -14.45
C GLN A 47 -12.68 -4.12 -14.55
N SER A 48 -13.01 -5.09 -13.69
CA SER A 48 -14.38 -5.56 -13.59
C SER A 48 -15.26 -4.53 -12.88
N ARG A 49 -16.33 -4.10 -13.58
CA ARG A 49 -17.33 -3.19 -13.02
C ARG A 49 -18.69 -3.41 -13.68
N TYR A 50 -19.73 -3.50 -12.87
CA TYR A 50 -21.12 -3.74 -13.33
C TYR A 50 -21.28 -5.01 -14.17
N GLY A 51 -20.55 -6.08 -13.83
CA GLY A 51 -20.64 -7.37 -14.49
C GLY A 51 -19.89 -7.51 -15.81
N GLU A 52 -19.13 -6.49 -16.20
CA GLU A 52 -18.32 -6.46 -17.42
C GLU A 52 -16.88 -6.02 -17.12
N ASN A 53 -15.96 -6.43 -17.96
CA ASN A 53 -14.57 -5.96 -17.89
C ASN A 53 -14.41 -4.67 -18.71
N ARG A 54 -13.80 -3.67 -18.10
CA ARG A 54 -13.54 -2.34 -18.67
C ARG A 54 -12.08 -2.18 -18.94
N GLU A 55 -11.71 -1.90 -20.17
CA GLU A 55 -10.34 -1.55 -20.50
C GLU A 55 -9.99 -0.18 -19.94
N GLY A 56 -8.76 -0.05 -19.48
CA GLY A 56 -8.28 1.18 -18.89
C GLY A 56 -6.79 1.17 -18.65
N THR A 57 -6.35 2.16 -17.89
CA THR A 57 -4.94 2.31 -17.50
C THR A 57 -4.81 2.43 -15.99
N ALA A 58 -3.71 1.91 -15.47
CA ALA A 58 -3.29 2.19 -14.11
C ALA A 58 -1.85 2.71 -14.11
N VAL A 59 -1.55 3.59 -13.15
CA VAL A 59 -0.19 4.11 -12.95
C VAL A 59 0.17 4.00 -11.48
N MET A 60 1.37 3.48 -11.22
CA MET A 60 1.99 3.51 -9.89
C MET A 60 3.16 4.49 -9.89
N ILE A 61 3.19 5.38 -8.91
CA ILE A 61 4.24 6.37 -8.72
C ILE A 61 4.82 6.17 -7.32
N TYR A 62 6.04 5.66 -7.26
CA TYR A 62 6.79 5.51 -6.01
C TYR A 62 7.82 6.63 -5.89
N VAL A 63 7.86 7.30 -4.76
CA VAL A 63 8.85 8.34 -4.46
C VAL A 63 9.11 8.43 -2.96
N THR A 64 10.35 8.73 -2.58
CA THR A 64 10.68 9.05 -1.19
C THR A 64 10.47 10.54 -0.95
N GLU A 65 9.84 10.86 0.17
CA GLU A 65 9.56 12.24 0.58
C GLU A 65 9.83 12.41 2.08
N ASP A 66 10.19 13.62 2.49
CA ASP A 66 10.16 14.02 3.89
C ASP A 66 8.70 14.35 4.28
N PHE A 67 8.26 13.81 5.41
CA PHE A 67 6.87 13.84 5.86
C PHE A 67 6.79 14.35 7.30
N LEU A 68 5.92 15.29 7.59
CA LEU A 68 5.70 15.80 8.95
C LEU A 68 5.00 14.73 9.78
N LYS A 69 5.59 14.37 10.93
CA LYS A 69 5.12 13.26 11.78
C LYS A 69 3.73 13.51 12.35
N LYS A 70 3.48 14.71 12.85
CA LYS A 70 2.27 15.08 13.57
C LYS A 70 1.11 15.35 12.61
N GLU A 71 1.34 16.19 11.61
CA GLU A 71 0.35 16.61 10.62
C GLU A 71 0.07 15.53 9.58
N GLN A 72 1.03 14.61 9.38
CA GLN A 72 0.97 13.54 8.40
C GLN A 72 0.72 14.06 6.98
N VAL A 73 1.57 15.02 6.59
CA VAL A 73 1.61 15.63 5.27
C VAL A 73 3.05 15.80 4.79
N LYS A 74 3.25 16.02 3.49
CA LYS A 74 4.56 16.31 2.91
C LYS A 74 5.17 17.54 3.56
N ALA A 75 6.43 17.44 3.96
CA ALA A 75 7.22 18.56 4.45
C ALA A 75 7.82 19.35 3.30
N ASN A 76 7.82 20.67 3.43
CA ASN A 76 8.52 21.54 2.46
C ASN A 76 10.03 21.53 2.69
N GLN A 77 10.46 21.35 3.95
CA GLN A 77 11.86 21.31 4.34
C GLN A 77 12.10 20.21 5.38
N LYS A 78 13.28 19.60 5.33
CA LYS A 78 13.70 18.61 6.31
C LYS A 78 13.94 19.27 7.66
N SER A 79 13.43 18.67 8.74
CA SER A 79 13.58 19.12 10.12
C SER A 79 13.61 17.94 11.10
N LYS A 80 13.70 18.21 12.40
CA LYS A 80 13.56 17.18 13.45
C LYS A 80 12.15 16.57 13.51
N GLU A 81 11.16 17.30 13.02
CA GLU A 81 9.74 16.86 12.97
C GLU A 81 9.42 16.04 11.72
N THR A 82 10.38 15.87 10.81
CA THR A 82 10.19 15.09 9.60
C THR A 82 10.73 13.67 9.74
N LEU A 83 10.15 12.77 8.96
CA LEU A 83 10.66 11.42 8.74
C LEU A 83 10.57 11.06 7.24
N PRO A 84 11.49 10.25 6.73
CA PRO A 84 11.43 9.82 5.35
C PRO A 84 10.37 8.72 5.18
N VAL A 85 9.53 8.87 4.17
CA VAL A 85 8.53 7.88 3.76
C VAL A 85 8.76 7.41 2.33
N LEU A 86 8.35 6.19 2.02
CA LEU A 86 8.02 5.78 0.66
C LEU A 86 6.54 6.11 0.43
N LYS A 87 6.27 7.01 -0.49
CA LYS A 87 4.93 7.30 -0.97
C LYS A 87 4.66 6.46 -2.21
N LEU A 88 3.52 5.78 -2.24
CA LEU A 88 2.90 5.23 -3.44
C LEU A 88 1.66 6.05 -3.76
N ASN A 89 1.57 6.56 -4.98
CA ASN A 89 0.31 6.95 -5.59
C ASN A 89 -0.06 5.91 -6.65
N ARG A 90 -1.24 5.32 -6.54
CA ARG A 90 -1.79 4.37 -7.51
C ARG A 90 -3.05 4.95 -8.12
N THR A 91 -3.06 5.14 -9.44
CA THR A 91 -4.22 5.64 -10.18
C THR A 91 -4.81 4.55 -11.05
N LYS A 92 -6.12 4.59 -11.25
CA LYS A 92 -6.85 3.78 -12.23
C LYS A 92 -7.82 4.68 -12.99
N LYS A 93 -7.87 4.52 -14.32
CA LYS A 93 -8.81 5.20 -15.21
C LYS A 93 -9.41 4.19 -16.16
N PHE A 94 -10.73 4.15 -16.27
CA PHE A 94 -11.48 3.28 -17.18
C PHE A 94 -12.87 3.88 -17.47
N LEU A 95 -13.51 3.42 -18.54
CA LEU A 95 -14.85 3.86 -18.93
C LEU A 95 -15.92 2.83 -18.55
N THR A 96 -17.08 3.30 -18.11
CA THR A 96 -18.29 2.49 -17.94
C THR A 96 -19.38 3.04 -18.89
N GLY A 97 -19.38 2.54 -20.11
CA GLY A 97 -20.22 3.13 -21.15
C GLY A 97 -19.76 4.55 -21.48
N ILE A 98 -20.61 5.55 -21.19
CA ILE A 98 -20.32 6.95 -21.55
C ILE A 98 -19.54 7.73 -20.48
N TYR A 99 -19.39 7.20 -19.27
CA TYR A 99 -18.77 7.95 -18.17
C TYR A 99 -17.49 7.30 -17.63
N PRO A 100 -16.49 8.15 -17.30
CA PRO A 100 -15.22 7.66 -16.78
C PRO A 100 -15.25 7.45 -15.28
N TYR A 101 -14.45 6.49 -14.83
CA TYR A 101 -13.95 6.39 -13.46
C TYR A 101 -12.53 6.97 -13.36
N SER A 102 -12.30 7.76 -12.35
CA SER A 102 -10.98 8.20 -11.94
C SER A 102 -10.76 7.85 -10.47
N ILE A 103 -9.82 6.96 -10.21
CA ILE A 103 -9.51 6.47 -8.86
C ILE A 103 -8.07 6.81 -8.55
N MET A 104 -7.78 7.29 -7.35
CA MET A 104 -6.44 7.47 -6.84
C MET A 104 -6.37 7.01 -5.39
N SER A 105 -5.41 6.12 -5.11
CA SER A 105 -5.04 5.72 -3.76
C SER A 105 -3.63 6.19 -3.44
N SER A 106 -3.40 6.63 -2.21
CA SER A 106 -2.06 7.02 -1.74
C SER A 106 -1.73 6.29 -0.44
N SER A 107 -0.52 5.76 -0.35
CA SER A 107 0.00 5.11 0.85
C SER A 107 1.36 5.68 1.22
N PHE A 108 1.55 5.98 2.51
CA PHE A 108 2.75 6.62 3.05
C PHE A 108 3.34 5.73 4.13
N SER A 109 4.45 5.06 3.82
CA SER A 109 5.08 4.09 4.72
C SER A 109 6.44 4.59 5.20
N GLN A 110 6.70 4.45 6.50
CA GLN A 110 8.02 4.78 7.06
C GLN A 110 9.08 3.83 6.53
N LEU A 111 10.24 4.36 6.13
CA LEU A 111 11.33 3.54 5.61
C LEU A 111 11.99 2.66 6.69
N ARG A 112 11.95 3.05 7.95
CA ARG A 112 12.70 2.43 9.05
C ARG A 112 11.85 1.65 10.06
N SER A 113 10.55 1.89 10.12
CA SER A 113 9.65 1.25 11.10
C SER A 113 9.06 -0.05 10.57
N PRO A 114 8.97 -1.14 11.37
CA PRO A 114 8.25 -2.35 10.99
C PRO A 114 6.72 -2.14 10.87
N GLN A 115 6.15 -1.24 11.63
CA GLN A 115 4.79 -0.72 11.43
C GLN A 115 4.88 0.46 10.47
N ALA A 116 4.71 0.17 9.20
CA ALA A 116 5.23 1.04 8.17
C ALA A 116 4.27 2.15 7.77
N VAL A 117 2.94 1.92 7.80
CA VAL A 117 1.99 2.90 7.27
C VAL A 117 1.71 4.02 8.27
N ILE A 118 1.78 5.27 7.79
CA ILE A 118 1.42 6.46 8.56
C ILE A 118 0.04 6.94 8.12
N LYS A 119 -0.20 6.88 6.81
CA LYS A 119 -1.40 7.42 6.20
C LYS A 119 -1.73 6.63 4.94
N ASN A 120 -3.01 6.35 4.75
CA ASN A 120 -3.59 5.93 3.49
C ASN A 120 -4.73 6.88 3.11
N SER A 121 -4.96 7.07 1.81
CA SER A 121 -6.13 7.77 1.32
C SER A 121 -6.59 7.18 -0.01
N ALA A 122 -7.87 7.33 -0.32
CA ALA A 122 -8.43 6.96 -1.60
C ALA A 122 -9.47 8.00 -2.03
N SER A 123 -9.47 8.35 -3.29
CA SER A 123 -10.52 9.14 -3.94
C SER A 123 -11.07 8.39 -5.13
N ILE A 124 -12.38 8.38 -5.26
CA ILE A 124 -13.10 7.77 -6.37
C ILE A 124 -14.04 8.82 -6.94
N GLN A 125 -13.92 9.08 -8.22
CA GLN A 125 -14.74 10.06 -8.94
C GLN A 125 -15.34 9.41 -10.17
N GLU A 126 -16.62 9.63 -10.36
CA GLU A 126 -17.38 9.29 -11.57
C GLU A 126 -18.60 10.24 -11.67
N TRP A 127 -19.39 10.18 -12.74
CA TRP A 127 -20.43 11.21 -12.96
C TRP A 127 -21.57 11.22 -11.93
N CYS A 128 -21.81 10.15 -11.20
CA CYS A 128 -22.81 10.15 -10.13
C CYS A 128 -22.34 10.89 -8.88
N GLY A 129 -21.01 10.96 -8.64
CA GLY A 129 -20.47 11.66 -7.48
C GLY A 129 -19.03 11.30 -7.17
N GLN A 130 -18.58 11.75 -6.02
CA GLN A 130 -17.24 11.49 -5.53
C GLN A 130 -17.25 10.94 -4.11
N SER A 131 -16.20 10.20 -3.79
CA SER A 131 -15.91 9.77 -2.42
C SER A 131 -14.44 10.00 -2.11
N TYR A 132 -14.17 10.39 -0.87
CA TYR A 132 -12.82 10.52 -0.34
C TYR A 132 -12.72 9.83 1.01
N LEU A 133 -11.72 8.98 1.17
CA LEU A 133 -11.42 8.28 2.40
C LEU A 133 -9.98 8.60 2.81
N GLN A 134 -9.78 8.84 4.10
CA GLN A 134 -8.45 9.03 4.67
C GLN A 134 -8.33 8.23 5.96
N MET A 135 -7.20 7.56 6.11
CA MET A 135 -6.81 6.77 7.27
C MET A 135 -5.50 7.31 7.80
N ASN A 136 -5.50 7.82 9.03
CA ASN A 136 -4.33 8.36 9.70
C ASN A 136 -3.95 7.48 10.90
N HIS A 137 -2.72 6.99 10.94
CA HIS A 137 -2.21 6.27 12.11
C HIS A 137 -2.06 7.20 13.31
N LYS A 138 -2.66 6.82 14.44
CA LYS A 138 -2.61 7.52 15.73
C LYS A 138 -2.21 6.52 16.83
N GLU A 139 -1.93 6.99 18.02
CA GLU A 139 -1.55 6.13 19.15
C GLU A 139 -2.62 5.07 19.47
N ALA A 140 -3.90 5.42 19.40
CA ALA A 140 -5.02 4.54 19.72
C ALA A 140 -5.46 3.65 18.55
N GLY A 141 -4.84 3.73 17.36
CA GLY A 141 -5.24 3.00 16.17
C GLY A 141 -5.28 3.89 14.92
N PHE A 142 -6.20 3.61 14.00
CA PHE A 142 -6.38 4.45 12.82
C PHE A 142 -7.61 5.35 12.98
N ASN A 143 -7.43 6.65 12.83
CA ASN A 143 -8.53 7.59 12.63
C ASN A 143 -8.93 7.58 11.14
N ILE A 144 -10.20 7.33 10.86
CA ILE A 144 -10.79 7.28 9.53
C ILE A 144 -11.68 8.50 9.34
N ILE A 145 -11.49 9.20 8.21
CA ILE A 145 -12.40 10.22 7.71
C ILE A 145 -12.93 9.71 6.37
N SER A 146 -14.23 9.71 6.21
CA SER A 146 -14.91 9.30 4.99
C SER A 146 -15.92 10.37 4.58
N HIS A 147 -15.84 10.80 3.34
CA HIS A 147 -16.82 11.66 2.68
C HIS A 147 -17.37 10.91 1.49
N SER A 148 -18.67 10.70 1.45
CA SER A 148 -19.31 9.92 0.39
C SER A 148 -20.62 10.58 -0.05
N TYR A 149 -20.87 10.54 -1.34
CA TYR A 149 -22.14 10.97 -1.96
C TYR A 149 -23.27 9.94 -1.73
N PHE A 150 -22.92 8.71 -1.34
CA PHE A 150 -23.87 7.58 -1.34
C PHE A 150 -24.60 7.46 -0.01
N GLU A 151 -25.91 7.13 -0.10
CA GLU A 151 -26.75 6.86 1.07
C GLU A 151 -26.17 5.76 1.96
N GLY A 152 -26.19 5.99 3.27
CA GLY A 152 -25.63 5.05 4.27
C GLY A 152 -24.09 5.08 4.38
N GLU A 153 -23.41 5.94 3.63
CA GLU A 153 -21.97 6.16 3.65
C GLU A 153 -21.62 7.66 3.75
N ALA A 154 -22.50 8.46 4.31
CA ALA A 154 -22.32 9.90 4.48
C ALA A 154 -21.07 10.22 5.33
N ASP A 155 -20.82 11.48 5.57
CA ASP A 155 -19.63 11.96 6.27
C ASP A 155 -19.43 11.27 7.63
N GLU A 156 -18.36 10.50 7.73
CA GLU A 156 -18.01 9.71 8.90
C GLU A 156 -16.63 10.10 9.44
N ASN A 157 -16.49 10.10 10.76
CA ASN A 157 -15.22 10.23 11.46
C ASN A 157 -15.20 9.25 12.64
N PHE A 158 -14.36 8.20 12.55
CA PHE A 158 -14.32 7.16 13.56
C PHE A 158 -12.91 6.58 13.70
N THR A 159 -12.69 5.83 14.78
CA THR A 159 -11.41 5.16 15.05
C THR A 159 -11.59 3.65 14.98
N ILE A 160 -10.60 2.97 14.40
CA ILE A 160 -10.52 1.52 14.39
C ILE A 160 -9.19 1.07 15.01
N GLU A 161 -9.15 -0.17 15.49
CA GLU A 161 -7.93 -0.76 16.02
C GLU A 161 -6.79 -0.78 15.00
N ASN A 162 -5.57 -0.64 15.51
CA ASN A 162 -4.37 -0.75 14.68
C ASN A 162 -4.21 -2.20 14.19
N ASN A 163 -4.30 -2.38 12.90
CA ASN A 163 -4.07 -3.63 12.19
C ASN A 163 -3.30 -3.35 10.90
N LEU A 164 -2.67 -4.39 10.36
CA LEU A 164 -2.03 -4.31 9.06
C LEU A 164 -3.05 -3.90 7.98
N THR A 165 -2.64 -3.07 7.03
CA THR A 165 -3.49 -2.61 5.93
C THR A 165 -3.03 -3.21 4.60
N GLU A 166 -3.96 -3.53 3.71
CA GLU A 166 -3.61 -3.99 2.36
C GLU A 166 -2.84 -2.92 1.57
N ASP A 167 -3.18 -1.64 1.78
CA ASP A 167 -2.53 -0.53 1.09
C ASP A 167 -1.03 -0.41 1.43
N GLU A 168 -0.62 -0.76 2.65
CA GLU A 168 0.81 -0.72 3.03
C GLU A 168 1.61 -1.89 2.44
N LEU A 169 0.97 -3.01 2.12
CA LEU A 169 1.66 -4.19 1.57
C LEU A 169 2.32 -3.89 0.21
N TRP A 170 1.75 -3.00 -0.57
CA TRP A 170 2.36 -2.54 -1.82
C TRP A 170 3.70 -1.83 -1.60
N ASN A 171 3.81 -1.04 -0.53
CA ASN A 171 5.07 -0.42 -0.12
C ASN A 171 6.01 -1.45 0.52
N LEU A 172 5.48 -2.38 1.30
CA LEU A 172 6.27 -3.42 1.95
C LEU A 172 6.96 -4.33 0.92
N ILE A 173 6.29 -4.67 -0.19
CA ILE A 173 6.88 -5.38 -1.33
C ILE A 173 8.14 -4.65 -1.83
N ARG A 174 8.11 -3.33 -1.94
CA ARG A 174 9.22 -2.53 -2.47
C ARG A 174 10.34 -2.30 -1.45
N LEU A 175 9.99 -2.28 -0.18
CA LEU A 175 10.92 -1.97 0.91
C LEU A 175 11.56 -3.21 1.51
N LYS A 176 10.76 -4.23 1.84
CA LYS A 176 11.16 -5.41 2.62
C LYS A 176 10.27 -6.60 2.29
N PRO A 177 10.32 -7.17 1.07
CA PRO A 177 9.43 -8.26 0.67
C PRO A 177 9.55 -9.51 1.54
N HIS A 178 10.70 -9.72 2.20
CA HIS A 178 10.91 -10.81 3.14
C HIS A 178 10.10 -10.68 4.44
N LEU A 179 9.51 -9.50 4.72
CA LEU A 179 8.63 -9.25 5.87
C LEU A 179 7.14 -9.35 5.50
N LEU A 180 6.79 -9.73 4.27
CA LEU A 180 5.41 -9.95 3.89
C LEU A 180 4.79 -11.02 4.80
N PRO A 181 3.65 -10.73 5.47
CA PRO A 181 3.03 -11.69 6.37
C PRO A 181 2.48 -12.87 5.60
N GLN A 182 2.51 -14.05 6.22
CA GLN A 182 2.00 -15.30 5.66
C GLN A 182 1.08 -16.02 6.65
N GLY A 183 0.24 -16.91 6.14
CA GLY A 183 -0.72 -17.67 6.92
C GLY A 183 -1.96 -16.85 7.30
N LYS A 184 -2.60 -17.23 8.40
CA LYS A 184 -3.81 -16.58 8.91
C LYS A 184 -3.48 -15.28 9.62
N LEU A 185 -4.16 -14.19 9.26
CA LEU A 185 -3.98 -12.87 9.83
C LEU A 185 -5.30 -12.09 9.83
N LYS A 186 -5.28 -10.91 10.48
CA LYS A 186 -6.33 -9.89 10.33
C LYS A 186 -5.75 -8.75 9.50
N LEU A 187 -6.47 -8.31 8.48
CA LEU A 187 -6.00 -7.32 7.52
C LEU A 187 -7.15 -6.37 7.14
N ILE A 188 -6.89 -5.07 7.18
CA ILE A 188 -7.83 -4.07 6.69
C ILE A 188 -7.70 -4.04 5.16
N PRO A 189 -8.78 -4.31 4.39
CA PRO A 189 -8.77 -4.20 2.93
C PRO A 189 -8.39 -2.79 2.49
N SER A 190 -7.94 -2.63 1.24
CA SER A 190 -7.63 -1.31 0.71
C SER A 190 -8.86 -0.39 0.80
N LEU A 191 -8.62 0.91 1.03
CA LEU A 191 -9.69 1.90 1.07
C LEU A 191 -10.46 1.95 -0.25
N GLU A 192 -9.75 1.78 -1.38
CA GLU A 192 -10.37 1.62 -2.70
C GLU A 192 -11.34 0.45 -2.73
N SER A 193 -10.89 -0.75 -2.33
CA SER A 193 -11.73 -1.96 -2.36
C SER A 193 -12.92 -1.85 -1.41
N SER A 194 -12.72 -1.30 -0.22
CA SER A 194 -13.78 -1.08 0.76
C SER A 194 -14.88 -0.19 0.18
N ARG A 195 -14.49 0.95 -0.44
CA ARG A 195 -15.45 1.88 -1.05
C ARG A 195 -16.14 1.29 -2.29
N MET A 196 -15.37 0.69 -3.22
CA MET A 196 -15.92 0.14 -4.46
C MET A 196 -16.90 -1.02 -4.25
N ASN A 197 -16.77 -1.73 -3.11
CA ASN A 197 -17.60 -2.88 -2.75
C ASN A 197 -18.57 -2.58 -1.59
N HIS A 198 -18.68 -1.33 -1.14
CA HIS A 198 -19.55 -0.91 -0.03
C HIS A 198 -19.32 -1.76 1.23
N LYS A 199 -18.05 -1.91 1.64
CA LYS A 199 -17.64 -2.68 2.81
C LYS A 199 -17.14 -1.77 3.91
N LYS A 200 -17.46 -2.14 5.15
CA LYS A 200 -16.95 -1.41 6.33
C LYS A 200 -15.41 -1.45 6.36
N ILE A 201 -14.82 -0.33 6.78
CA ILE A 201 -13.37 -0.21 6.96
C ILE A 201 -13.02 -0.78 8.34
N VAL A 202 -12.75 -2.08 8.40
CA VAL A 202 -12.33 -2.82 9.59
C VAL A 202 -11.38 -3.94 9.18
N ALA A 203 -10.67 -4.54 10.14
CA ALA A 203 -9.84 -5.70 9.87
C ALA A 203 -10.70 -6.96 9.68
N TYR A 204 -10.53 -7.64 8.55
CA TYR A 204 -11.14 -8.92 8.23
C TYR A 204 -10.16 -10.07 8.39
N PRO A 205 -10.64 -11.27 8.77
CA PRO A 205 -9.82 -12.49 8.64
C PRO A 205 -9.34 -12.65 7.20
N ALA A 206 -8.06 -12.88 7.05
CA ALA A 206 -7.42 -13.11 5.76
C ALA A 206 -6.43 -14.26 5.86
N ASN A 207 -6.06 -14.82 4.72
CA ASN A 207 -4.97 -15.78 4.60
C ASN A 207 -4.03 -15.31 3.50
N ALA A 208 -2.74 -15.22 3.80
CA ALA A 208 -1.75 -14.74 2.86
C ALA A 208 -0.66 -15.80 2.59
N SER A 209 -0.15 -15.81 1.37
CA SER A 209 0.95 -16.68 0.95
C SER A 209 1.93 -15.96 0.03
N VAL A 210 3.16 -16.44 0.02
CA VAL A 210 4.24 -16.00 -0.87
C VAL A 210 4.72 -17.19 -1.67
N GLU A 211 4.74 -17.06 -2.99
CA GLU A 211 5.36 -18.02 -3.91
C GLU A 211 6.55 -17.33 -4.58
N VAL A 212 7.74 -17.94 -4.51
CA VAL A 212 8.99 -17.36 -5.03
C VAL A 212 9.57 -18.26 -6.10
N ASN A 213 9.95 -17.67 -7.24
CA ASN A 213 10.83 -18.29 -8.21
C ASN A 213 11.99 -17.35 -8.57
N GLU A 214 12.89 -17.76 -9.43
CA GLU A 214 14.09 -16.99 -9.78
C GLU A 214 13.77 -15.57 -10.29
N LYS A 215 12.71 -15.41 -11.07
CA LYS A 215 12.37 -14.15 -11.73
C LYS A 215 11.29 -13.38 -11.01
N TYR A 216 10.29 -14.07 -10.47
CA TYR A 216 9.09 -13.44 -9.91
C TYR A 216 8.76 -13.98 -8.52
N THR A 217 8.22 -13.10 -7.73
CA THR A 217 7.52 -13.44 -6.50
C THR A 217 6.05 -13.08 -6.66
N ILE A 218 5.17 -13.94 -6.16
CA ILE A 218 3.72 -13.73 -6.16
C ILE A 218 3.27 -13.69 -4.70
N TYR A 219 2.67 -12.59 -4.30
CA TYR A 219 2.06 -12.42 -2.99
C TYR A 219 0.54 -12.46 -3.12
N THR A 220 -0.07 -13.37 -2.42
CA THR A 220 -1.51 -13.63 -2.50
C THR A 220 -2.19 -13.39 -1.16
N ILE A 221 -3.35 -12.75 -1.19
CA ILE A 221 -4.22 -12.49 -0.04
C ILE A 221 -5.62 -12.99 -0.38
N ALA A 222 -6.17 -13.86 0.44
CA ALA A 222 -7.56 -14.31 0.37
C ALA A 222 -8.33 -13.75 1.57
N TYR A 223 -9.49 -13.14 1.32
CA TYR A 223 -10.47 -12.70 2.31
C TYR A 223 -11.75 -13.55 2.22
N PRO A 224 -11.86 -14.63 2.98
CA PRO A 224 -12.99 -15.56 2.86
C PRO A 224 -14.35 -14.88 3.07
N LEU A 225 -14.47 -13.99 4.07
CA LEU A 225 -15.73 -13.31 4.39
C LEU A 225 -16.13 -12.28 3.31
N LEU A 226 -15.17 -11.74 2.57
CA LEU A 226 -15.40 -10.80 1.48
C LEU A 226 -15.54 -11.51 0.13
N LYS A 227 -15.28 -12.83 0.10
CA LYS A 227 -15.17 -13.62 -1.15
C LYS A 227 -14.26 -12.91 -2.16
N ARG A 228 -13.12 -12.41 -1.66
CA ARG A 228 -12.16 -11.61 -2.43
C ARG A 228 -10.77 -12.25 -2.35
N TYR A 229 -10.09 -12.20 -3.47
CA TYR A 229 -8.73 -12.69 -3.63
C TYR A 229 -7.93 -11.62 -4.36
N LEU A 230 -6.72 -11.31 -3.86
CA LEU A 230 -5.78 -10.39 -4.49
C LEU A 230 -4.43 -11.10 -4.63
N SER A 231 -3.89 -11.14 -5.85
CA SER A 231 -2.57 -11.67 -6.14
C SER A 231 -1.72 -10.58 -6.77
N ILE A 232 -0.56 -10.28 -6.19
CA ILE A 232 0.39 -9.26 -6.63
C ILE A 232 1.66 -9.95 -7.11
N LYS A 233 2.01 -9.77 -8.39
CA LYS A 233 3.23 -10.29 -9.00
C LYS A 233 4.29 -9.20 -9.08
N PHE A 234 5.50 -9.48 -8.62
CA PHE A 234 6.62 -8.55 -8.67
C PHE A 234 7.95 -9.26 -8.96
N LEU A 235 8.97 -8.50 -9.36
CA LEU A 235 10.31 -9.04 -9.59
C LEU A 235 10.94 -9.47 -8.26
N THR A 236 11.48 -10.69 -8.21
CA THR A 236 12.20 -11.20 -7.02
C THR A 236 13.45 -10.37 -6.75
N ALA A 237 14.14 -9.94 -7.81
CA ALA A 237 15.30 -9.06 -7.69
C ALA A 237 14.89 -7.62 -7.33
N PHE A 238 15.73 -6.95 -6.53
CA PHE A 238 15.62 -5.52 -6.25
C PHE A 238 15.57 -4.71 -7.58
N PRO A 239 14.74 -3.68 -7.70
CA PRO A 239 13.93 -3.01 -6.66
C PRO A 239 12.51 -3.61 -6.46
N HIS A 240 12.26 -4.87 -6.78
CA HIS A 240 10.99 -5.56 -6.60
C HIS A 240 9.83 -4.90 -7.34
N THR A 241 10.08 -4.51 -8.59
CA THR A 241 9.09 -3.80 -9.43
C THR A 241 7.83 -4.64 -9.59
N ILE A 242 6.68 -4.01 -9.39
CA ILE A 242 5.38 -4.66 -9.56
C ILE A 242 5.13 -4.95 -11.03
N GLU A 243 4.93 -6.22 -11.38
CA GLU A 243 4.66 -6.68 -12.75
C GLU A 243 3.17 -6.66 -13.09
N GLY A 244 2.32 -6.70 -12.06
CA GLY A 244 0.89 -6.68 -12.21
C GLY A 244 0.17 -7.27 -11.01
N TRP A 245 -1.16 -7.31 -11.11
CA TRP A 245 -2.00 -7.94 -10.10
C TRP A 245 -3.24 -8.54 -10.73
N VAL A 246 -3.84 -9.47 -10.01
CA VAL A 246 -5.15 -10.05 -10.28
C VAL A 246 -6.00 -9.87 -9.04
N GLU A 247 -7.19 -9.33 -9.19
CA GLU A 247 -8.18 -9.24 -8.14
C GLU A 247 -9.45 -10.00 -8.58
N GLN A 248 -9.87 -10.96 -7.79
CA GLN A 248 -11.08 -11.75 -8.01
C GLN A 248 -12.08 -11.49 -6.89
N THR A 249 -13.33 -11.34 -7.24
CA THR A 249 -14.44 -11.21 -6.29
C THR A 249 -15.62 -12.05 -6.72
N VAL A 250 -16.38 -12.55 -5.74
CA VAL A 250 -17.63 -13.27 -6.00
C VAL A 250 -18.78 -12.50 -5.39
N LYS A 251 -19.70 -12.02 -6.23
CA LYS A 251 -20.92 -11.31 -5.81
C LYS A 251 -22.14 -11.98 -6.40
N ASN A 252 -23.09 -12.37 -5.53
CA ASN A 252 -24.32 -13.08 -5.93
C ASN A 252 -24.05 -14.33 -6.80
N GLY A 253 -23.01 -15.10 -6.44
CA GLY A 253 -22.63 -16.32 -7.17
C GLY A 253 -21.90 -16.07 -8.50
N LYS A 254 -21.72 -14.82 -8.94
CA LYS A 254 -20.96 -14.48 -10.15
C LYS A 254 -19.54 -14.07 -9.78
N GLU A 255 -18.59 -14.70 -10.44
CA GLU A 255 -17.19 -14.34 -10.34
C GLU A 255 -16.88 -13.14 -11.25
N SER A 256 -15.99 -12.29 -10.79
CA SER A 256 -15.45 -11.18 -11.57
C SER A 256 -13.95 -11.05 -11.32
N THR A 257 -13.20 -10.77 -12.39
CA THR A 257 -11.74 -10.70 -12.34
C THR A 257 -11.29 -9.37 -12.92
N SER A 258 -10.52 -8.62 -12.14
CA SER A 258 -9.78 -7.46 -12.59
C SER A 258 -8.29 -7.80 -12.71
N THR A 259 -7.63 -7.31 -13.75
CA THR A 259 -6.21 -7.57 -13.97
C THR A 259 -5.48 -6.29 -14.33
N ALA A 260 -4.20 -6.22 -13.96
CA ALA A 260 -3.30 -5.20 -14.47
C ALA A 260 -1.96 -5.84 -14.85
N LYS A 261 -1.41 -5.42 -15.98
CA LYS A 261 -0.14 -5.90 -16.49
C LYS A 261 0.76 -4.72 -16.84
N ARG A 262 1.98 -4.71 -16.31
CA ARG A 262 2.95 -3.65 -16.53
C ARG A 262 3.30 -3.50 -18.02
N ILE A 263 3.34 -2.26 -18.47
CA ILE A 263 3.77 -1.86 -19.80
C ILE A 263 5.19 -1.33 -19.76
N HIS A 264 5.38 -0.28 -18.94
CA HIS A 264 6.61 0.50 -18.89
C HIS A 264 6.93 0.94 -17.48
N THR A 265 8.22 1.08 -17.18
CA THR A 265 8.69 1.65 -15.90
C THR A 265 9.87 2.56 -16.21
N GLU A 266 9.83 3.76 -15.67
CA GLU A 266 10.91 4.74 -15.81
C GLU A 266 11.07 5.56 -14.53
N ARG A 267 12.28 6.06 -14.28
CA ARG A 267 12.58 6.93 -13.14
C ARG A 267 12.79 8.35 -13.59
N ARG A 268 11.91 9.26 -13.14
CA ARG A 268 11.85 10.64 -13.62
C ARG A 268 11.57 11.63 -12.50
N ARG A 269 11.94 12.89 -12.75
CA ARG A 269 11.50 14.05 -11.96
C ARG A 269 10.27 14.68 -12.62
N TYR A 270 9.18 13.91 -12.70
CA TYR A 270 7.97 14.28 -13.46
C TYR A 270 7.38 15.63 -13.04
N TRP A 271 7.61 16.09 -11.82
CA TRP A 271 7.18 17.41 -11.35
C TRP A 271 7.88 18.58 -12.05
N ASN A 272 9.01 18.34 -12.73
CA ASN A 272 9.70 19.31 -13.59
C ASN A 272 9.27 19.17 -15.07
N GLU A 273 8.42 18.20 -15.40
CA GLU A 273 7.97 17.85 -16.74
C GLU A 273 6.49 18.19 -16.90
N ASN A 274 6.11 19.40 -16.53
CA ASN A 274 4.72 19.87 -16.39
C ASN A 274 4.31 20.91 -17.46
N ASN A 275 5.07 21.02 -18.55
CA ASN A 275 4.74 21.87 -19.69
C ASN A 275 4.17 21.03 -20.85
N ASN A 276 3.50 21.68 -21.80
CA ASN A 276 2.84 21.01 -22.93
C ASN A 276 3.81 20.19 -23.79
N ALA A 277 5.07 20.64 -23.96
CA ALA A 277 6.08 19.91 -24.72
C ALA A 277 6.45 18.56 -24.07
N SER A 278 6.18 18.40 -22.78
CA SER A 278 6.40 17.16 -22.04
C SER A 278 5.29 16.10 -22.22
N GLU A 279 4.16 16.42 -22.87
CA GLU A 279 3.08 15.47 -23.12
C GLU A 279 3.55 14.25 -23.91
N LYS A 280 4.48 14.42 -24.85
CA LYS A 280 5.10 13.32 -25.60
C LYS A 280 5.76 12.26 -24.74
N LEU A 281 6.13 12.59 -23.49
CA LEU A 281 6.72 11.67 -22.52
C LEU A 281 5.69 10.64 -21.99
N ARG A 282 4.41 10.83 -22.30
CA ARG A 282 3.33 9.88 -21.97
C ARG A 282 3.31 8.67 -22.92
N ILE A 283 3.85 8.82 -24.14
CA ILE A 283 3.79 7.78 -25.20
C ILE A 283 4.35 6.42 -24.73
N PRO A 284 5.56 6.31 -24.13
CA PRO A 284 6.08 5.03 -23.68
C PRO A 284 5.21 4.35 -22.63
N PHE A 285 4.49 5.14 -21.83
CA PHE A 285 3.59 4.67 -20.78
C PHE A 285 2.21 4.24 -21.33
N LYS A 286 1.92 4.49 -22.60
CA LYS A 286 0.59 4.30 -23.23
C LYS A 286 -0.51 4.99 -22.42
N LEU A 287 -0.28 6.24 -22.05
CA LEU A 287 -1.24 7.09 -21.35
C LEU A 287 -1.79 8.11 -22.34
N ASP A 288 -3.06 7.98 -22.65
CA ASP A 288 -3.81 8.92 -23.50
C ASP A 288 -4.28 10.14 -22.69
#